data_4ef853a71cb43494713a0987ae94f9a8
#
_entry.id   4ef853a71cb43494713a0987ae94f9a8
#
_cell.length_a   1.000
_cell.length_b   1.000
_cell.length_c   1.000
_cell.angle_alpha   90.00
_cell.angle_beta   90.00
_cell.angle_gamma   90.00
#
_symmetry.space_group_name_H-M   'P 1'
#
loop_
_entity.id
_entity.type
_entity.pdbx_description
1 polymer ?
#
loop_
_entity_poly.entity_id
_entity_poly.type
_entity_poly.pdbx_seq_one_letter_code
_entity_poly.pdbx_strand_id
1 'polypeptide(L)'
;NTKKTDVQGYNQLPYKGERLIITSSLKDVMCLYAAGFSAIALQSEMQVPSEKLVAELKDRFSQVDILYDNDFDKVTNPGQTMARKICGLYGFRNICIPDRYGCKDPSDLVKNVCGLNELKNILNDTR
;
A
#
# COMPACT_ATOMS: atom_id res chain seq x y z
N ASN A 1 17.57 -8.49 2.20
CA ASN A 1 17.09 -8.58 0.83
C ASN A 1 15.68 -9.15 0.79
N THR A 2 14.79 -8.49 0.05
CA THR A 2 13.41 -8.91 -0.09
C THR A 2 13.32 -10.03 -1.13
N LYS A 3 12.83 -11.19 -0.70
CA LYS A 3 12.56 -12.32 -1.58
C LYS A 3 11.07 -12.36 -1.91
N LYS A 4 10.71 -12.98 -3.04
CA LYS A 4 9.31 -13.14 -3.42
C LYS A 4 8.50 -13.87 -2.34
N THR A 5 9.10 -14.82 -1.65
CA THR A 5 8.46 -15.58 -0.56
C THR A 5 8.20 -14.75 0.67
N ASP A 6 8.88 -13.60 0.81
CA ASP A 6 8.73 -12.70 1.95
C ASP A 6 7.67 -11.62 1.70
N VAL A 7 7.06 -11.61 0.52
CA VAL A 7 6.09 -10.59 0.11
C VAL A 7 4.68 -11.17 0.21
N GLN A 8 3.89 -10.62 1.12
CA GLN A 8 2.51 -11.07 1.33
C GLN A 8 1.64 -10.67 0.15
N GLY A 9 0.88 -11.62 -0.38
CA GLY A 9 -0.01 -11.39 -1.50
C GLY A 9 0.64 -11.49 -2.88
N TYR A 10 1.95 -11.72 -2.94
CA TYR A 10 2.67 -11.77 -4.23
C TYR A 10 2.11 -12.84 -5.17
N ASN A 11 1.84 -14.03 -4.66
CA ASN A 11 1.36 -15.15 -5.47
C ASN A 11 -0.06 -14.95 -6.02
N GLN A 12 -0.80 -14.00 -5.49
CA GLN A 12 -2.16 -13.67 -5.92
C GLN A 12 -2.19 -12.60 -6.99
N LEU A 13 -1.03 -11.97 -7.30
CA LEU A 13 -1.00 -10.90 -8.28
C LEU A 13 -1.24 -11.41 -9.70
N PRO A 14 -2.00 -10.66 -10.52
CA PRO A 14 -2.03 -10.94 -11.95
C PRO A 14 -0.65 -10.70 -12.55
N TYR A 15 -0.35 -11.37 -13.66
CA TYR A 15 0.96 -11.21 -14.30
C TYR A 15 1.24 -9.77 -14.71
N LYS A 16 0.21 -9.07 -15.21
CA LYS A 16 0.28 -7.64 -15.55
C LYS A 16 -0.99 -6.94 -15.09
N GLY A 17 -0.90 -5.63 -14.84
CA GLY A 17 -2.04 -4.83 -14.44
C GLY A 17 -1.75 -3.35 -14.58
N GLU A 18 -2.79 -2.53 -14.37
CA GLU A 18 -2.66 -1.08 -14.44
C GLU A 18 -2.06 -0.49 -13.18
N ARG A 19 -2.47 -1.00 -12.02
CA ARG A 19 -2.12 -0.39 -10.73
C ARG A 19 -1.84 -1.45 -9.68
N LEU A 20 -0.74 -1.27 -8.96
CA LEU A 20 -0.39 -2.08 -7.80
C LEU A 20 -0.26 -1.17 -6.59
N ILE A 21 -0.77 -1.63 -5.44
CA ILE A 21 -0.66 -0.92 -4.17
C ILE A 21 0.21 -1.74 -3.23
N ILE A 22 1.25 -1.13 -2.67
CA ILE A 22 2.08 -1.74 -1.63
C ILE A 22 1.61 -1.15 -0.30
N THR A 23 1.15 -2.01 0.59
CA THR A 23 0.57 -1.61 1.87
C THR A 23 1.29 -2.25 3.04
N SER A 24 0.80 -2.04 4.26
CA SER A 24 1.55 -2.35 5.50
C SER A 24 1.41 -3.78 5.99
N SER A 25 0.28 -4.44 5.71
CA SER A 25 0.00 -5.75 6.28
C SER A 25 -0.88 -6.61 5.38
N LEU A 26 -0.89 -7.91 5.66
CA LEU A 26 -1.77 -8.84 4.94
C LEU A 26 -3.25 -8.47 5.09
N LYS A 27 -3.65 -8.00 6.25
CA LYS A 27 -5.02 -7.54 6.51
C LYS A 27 -5.43 -6.45 5.52
N ASP A 28 -4.54 -5.49 5.30
CA ASP A 28 -4.78 -4.40 4.35
C ASP A 28 -4.78 -4.89 2.91
N VAL A 29 -3.90 -5.85 2.57
CA VAL A 29 -3.90 -6.50 1.26
C VAL A 29 -5.28 -7.12 0.97
N MET A 30 -5.84 -7.83 1.94
CA MET A 30 -7.15 -8.47 1.78
C MET A 30 -8.27 -7.44 1.59
N CYS A 31 -8.22 -6.34 2.34
CA CYS A 31 -9.20 -5.25 2.18
C CYS A 31 -9.10 -4.61 0.79
N LEU A 32 -7.89 -4.40 0.29
CA LEU A 32 -7.69 -3.81 -1.03
C LEU A 32 -8.18 -4.75 -2.14
N TYR A 33 -7.93 -6.04 -2.02
CA TYR A 33 -8.50 -7.01 -2.97
C TYR A 33 -10.03 -7.01 -2.95
N ALA A 34 -10.63 -6.95 -1.77
CA ALA A 34 -12.09 -6.86 -1.65
C ALA A 34 -12.64 -5.61 -2.31
N ALA A 35 -11.85 -4.53 -2.34
CA ALA A 35 -12.23 -3.28 -3.00
C ALA A 35 -11.90 -3.27 -4.51
N GLY A 36 -11.29 -4.34 -5.03
CA GLY A 36 -11.00 -4.47 -6.46
C GLY A 36 -9.62 -4.01 -6.88
N PHE A 37 -8.66 -3.90 -5.96
CA PHE A 37 -7.29 -3.46 -6.24
C PHE A 37 -6.29 -4.57 -6.02
N SER A 38 -5.26 -4.63 -6.88
CA SER A 38 -4.13 -5.53 -6.68
C SER A 38 -3.20 -4.94 -5.61
N ALA A 39 -2.80 -5.75 -4.67
CA ALA A 39 -2.01 -5.27 -3.53
C ALA A 39 -1.04 -6.32 -3.01
N ILE A 40 0.06 -5.84 -2.45
CA ILE A 40 1.04 -6.68 -1.72
C ILE A 40 1.47 -5.94 -0.47
N ALA A 41 2.07 -6.67 0.46
CA ALA A 41 2.72 -6.09 1.63
C ALA A 41 4.07 -6.76 1.81
N LEU A 42 5.08 -5.97 2.20
CA LEU A 42 6.37 -6.52 2.60
C LEU A 42 6.24 -7.18 3.97
N GLN A 43 7.25 -7.94 4.35
CA GLN A 43 7.26 -8.62 5.64
C GLN A 43 7.14 -7.63 6.81
N SER A 44 7.65 -6.42 6.64
CA SER A 44 7.56 -5.35 7.62
C SER A 44 7.39 -4.02 6.91
N GLU A 45 6.57 -3.13 7.48
CA GLU A 45 6.43 -1.75 7.00
C GLU A 45 7.76 -0.99 7.00
N MET A 46 8.67 -1.37 7.92
CA MET A 46 9.98 -0.72 8.04
C MET A 46 11.00 -1.25 7.03
N GLN A 47 10.64 -2.25 6.24
CA GLN A 47 11.53 -2.83 5.24
C GLN A 47 11.49 -2.04 3.94
N VAL A 48 12.66 -1.77 3.36
CA VAL A 48 12.77 -1.16 2.05
C VAL A 48 12.79 -2.29 1.00
N PRO A 49 11.91 -2.24 -0.02
CA PRO A 49 11.92 -3.29 -1.04
C PRO A 49 13.22 -3.26 -1.84
N SER A 50 13.66 -4.42 -2.29
CA SER A 50 14.89 -4.54 -3.09
C SER A 50 14.70 -3.94 -4.48
N GLU A 51 15.79 -3.47 -5.08
CA GLU A 51 15.77 -2.96 -6.45
C GLU A 51 15.25 -3.98 -7.45
N LYS A 52 15.59 -5.25 -7.25
CA LYS A 52 15.15 -6.34 -8.13
C LYS A 52 13.63 -6.51 -8.08
N LEU A 53 13.05 -6.51 -6.87
CA LEU A 53 11.61 -6.60 -6.71
C LEU A 53 10.92 -5.40 -7.34
N VAL A 54 11.41 -4.20 -7.09
CA VAL A 54 10.83 -2.97 -7.64
C VAL A 54 10.87 -2.98 -9.16
N ALA A 55 11.99 -3.39 -9.76
CA ALA A 55 12.09 -3.47 -11.21
C ALA A 55 11.05 -4.44 -11.80
N GLU A 56 10.84 -5.59 -11.16
CA GLU A 56 9.83 -6.55 -11.59
C GLU A 56 8.43 -5.96 -11.50
N LEU A 57 8.11 -5.29 -10.40
CA LEU A 57 6.79 -4.68 -10.21
C LEU A 57 6.52 -3.57 -11.22
N LYS A 58 7.51 -2.73 -11.50
CA LYS A 58 7.38 -1.67 -12.51
C LYS A 58 7.20 -2.22 -13.92
N ASP A 59 7.77 -3.38 -14.20
CA ASP A 59 7.58 -4.04 -15.48
C ASP A 59 6.17 -4.60 -15.65
N ARG A 60 5.58 -5.08 -14.56
CA ARG A 60 4.26 -5.74 -14.56
C ARG A 60 3.09 -4.78 -14.43
N PHE A 61 3.29 -3.63 -13.79
CA PHE A 61 2.22 -2.67 -13.51
C PHE A 61 2.58 -1.29 -14.02
N SER A 62 1.60 -0.62 -14.64
CA SER A 62 1.80 0.73 -15.17
C SER A 62 2.00 1.77 -14.06
N GLN A 63 1.40 1.53 -12.89
CA GLN A 63 1.46 2.44 -11.75
C GLN A 63 1.67 1.62 -10.49
N VAL A 64 2.61 2.05 -9.64
CA VAL A 64 2.84 1.44 -8.33
C VAL A 64 2.72 2.54 -7.28
N ASP A 65 1.84 2.33 -6.31
CA ASP A 65 1.57 3.29 -5.25
C ASP A 65 1.88 2.68 -3.89
N ILE A 66 2.27 3.52 -2.93
CA ILE A 66 2.47 3.13 -1.53
C ILE A 66 1.26 3.60 -0.73
N LEU A 67 0.70 2.71 0.08
CA LEU A 67 -0.40 3.04 1.00
C LEU A 67 -0.06 2.47 2.37
N TYR A 68 0.79 3.18 3.10
CA TYR A 68 1.22 2.80 4.43
C TYR A 68 0.38 3.47 5.50
N ASP A 69 0.50 3.00 6.73
CA ASP A 69 -0.22 3.53 7.87
C ASP A 69 -0.02 5.05 7.99
N ASN A 70 -1.10 5.77 8.26
CA ASN A 70 -1.04 7.16 8.63
C ASN A 70 -1.12 7.24 10.15
N ASP A 71 0.03 7.24 10.80
CA ASP A 71 0.16 7.31 12.26
C ASP A 71 0.02 8.76 12.74
N PHE A 72 -1.08 9.40 12.37
CA PHE A 72 -1.34 10.83 12.59
C PHE A 72 -1.34 11.22 14.08
N ASP A 73 -1.59 10.25 14.96
CA ASP A 73 -1.59 10.45 16.41
C ASP A 73 -0.19 10.39 17.02
N LYS A 74 0.83 10.07 16.23
CA LYS A 74 2.22 10.00 16.68
C LYS A 74 3.03 11.17 16.16
N VAL A 75 3.97 11.65 16.96
CA VAL A 75 4.79 12.82 16.62
C VAL A 75 5.55 12.62 15.32
N THR A 76 6.18 11.46 15.13
CA THR A 76 7.03 11.19 13.96
C THR A 76 6.29 10.58 12.79
N ASN A 77 5.08 10.05 13.00
CA ASN A 77 4.30 9.33 11.98
C ASN A 77 5.18 8.33 11.20
N PRO A 78 5.64 7.24 11.85
CA PRO A 78 6.64 6.35 11.25
C PRO A 78 6.19 5.70 9.94
N GLY A 79 4.90 5.38 9.78
CA GLY A 79 4.37 4.83 8.55
C GLY A 79 4.57 5.77 7.37
N GLN A 80 4.23 7.03 7.52
CA GLN A 80 4.39 8.03 6.47
C GLN A 80 5.84 8.40 6.22
N THR A 81 6.68 8.37 7.26
CA THR A 81 8.12 8.58 7.10
C THR A 81 8.72 7.52 6.19
N MET A 82 8.40 6.26 6.42
CA MET A 82 8.88 5.16 5.57
C MET A 82 8.29 5.22 4.17
N ALA A 83 6.99 5.55 4.05
CA ALA A 83 6.35 5.70 2.75
C ALA A 83 7.05 6.75 1.89
N ARG A 84 7.34 7.91 2.46
CA ARG A 84 8.06 8.97 1.76
C ARG A 84 9.46 8.55 1.34
N LYS A 85 10.16 7.79 2.19
CA LYS A 85 11.48 7.28 1.87
C LYS A 85 11.45 6.36 0.66
N ILE A 86 10.53 5.39 0.65
CA ILE A 86 10.40 4.44 -0.45
C ILE A 86 9.98 5.15 -1.74
N CYS A 87 9.04 6.06 -1.65
CA CYS A 87 8.59 6.83 -2.82
C CYS A 87 9.71 7.69 -3.41
N GLY A 88 10.54 8.29 -2.56
CA GLY A 88 11.70 9.07 -3.00
C GLY A 88 12.76 8.23 -3.69
N LEU A 89 12.97 7.00 -3.21
CA LEU A 89 13.95 6.09 -3.79
C LEU A 89 13.54 5.56 -5.16
N TYR A 90 12.26 5.25 -5.34
CA TYR A 90 11.79 4.50 -6.51
C TYR A 90 10.81 5.26 -7.39
N GLY A 91 10.43 6.46 -7.03
CA GLY A 91 9.50 7.24 -7.82
C GLY A 91 8.05 6.78 -7.74
N PHE A 92 7.68 6.13 -6.65
CA PHE A 92 6.29 5.71 -6.42
C PHE A 92 5.45 6.88 -5.90
N ARG A 93 4.14 6.81 -6.12
CA ARG A 93 3.21 7.77 -5.56
C ARG A 93 2.81 7.33 -4.15
N ASN A 94 2.80 8.28 -3.22
CA ASN A 94 2.39 8.02 -1.84
C ASN A 94 0.91 8.37 -1.67
N ILE A 95 0.11 7.38 -1.25
CA ILE A 95 -1.29 7.58 -0.91
C ILE A 95 -1.41 7.51 0.60
N CYS A 96 -2.13 8.46 1.18
CA CYS A 96 -2.32 8.54 2.62
C CYS A 96 -3.82 8.65 2.90
N ILE A 97 -4.32 7.84 3.84
CA ILE A 97 -5.70 7.98 4.29
C ILE A 97 -5.81 9.31 5.04
N PRO A 98 -6.73 10.21 4.63
CA PRO A 98 -6.83 11.52 5.27
C PRO A 98 -7.10 11.44 6.77
N ASP A 99 -6.46 12.33 7.53
CA ASP A 99 -6.59 12.38 9.00
C ASP A 99 -8.03 12.53 9.47
N ARG A 100 -8.88 13.16 8.66
CA ARG A 100 -10.28 13.41 9.01
C ARG A 100 -11.10 12.15 9.27
N TYR A 101 -10.63 11.00 8.76
CA TYR A 101 -11.32 9.73 8.98
C TYR A 101 -11.00 9.12 10.35
N GLY A 102 -9.95 9.58 11.03
CA GLY A 102 -9.52 9.01 12.29
C GLY A 102 -9.02 7.57 12.19
N CYS A 103 -8.64 7.13 10.99
CA CYS A 103 -8.20 5.77 10.70
C CYS A 103 -6.81 5.82 10.10
N LYS A 104 -5.94 4.88 10.49
CA LYS A 104 -4.55 4.91 10.04
C LYS A 104 -4.28 3.99 8.85
N ASP A 105 -5.10 2.97 8.61
CA ASP A 105 -4.89 2.00 7.54
C ASP A 105 -6.21 1.59 6.88
N PRO A 106 -6.15 0.89 5.71
CA PRO A 106 -7.36 0.46 5.02
C PRO A 106 -8.29 -0.42 5.86
N SER A 107 -7.74 -1.30 6.69
CA SER A 107 -8.55 -2.17 7.54
C SER A 107 -9.38 -1.36 8.54
N ASP A 108 -8.77 -0.37 9.18
CA ASP A 108 -9.47 0.52 10.11
C ASP A 108 -10.57 1.28 9.40
N LEU A 109 -10.28 1.80 8.21
CA LEU A 109 -11.25 2.57 7.43
C LEU A 109 -12.48 1.73 7.09
N VAL A 110 -12.27 0.51 6.60
CA VAL A 110 -13.36 -0.39 6.23
C VAL A 110 -14.20 -0.78 7.44
N LYS A 111 -13.54 -1.04 8.57
CA LYS A 111 -14.20 -1.48 9.80
C LYS A 111 -14.99 -0.36 10.48
N ASN A 112 -14.43 0.85 10.54
CA ASN A 112 -14.92 1.90 11.43
C ASN A 112 -15.68 3.04 10.76
N VAL A 113 -15.61 3.17 9.44
CA VAL A 113 -16.20 4.31 8.76
C VAL A 113 -17.34 3.89 7.82
N CYS A 114 -17.06 3.60 6.57
CA CYS A 114 -18.09 3.39 5.56
C CYS A 114 -17.88 2.13 4.73
N GLY A 115 -17.03 1.24 5.17
CA GLY A 115 -16.76 0.03 4.42
C GLY A 115 -15.95 0.27 3.15
N LEU A 116 -16.09 -0.64 2.20
CA LEU A 116 -15.27 -0.66 0.99
C LEU A 116 -15.48 0.53 0.07
N ASN A 117 -16.67 1.14 0.07
CA ASN A 117 -16.98 2.25 -0.84
C ASN A 117 -16.10 3.46 -0.57
N GLU A 118 -15.87 3.80 0.69
CA GLU A 118 -15.02 4.95 1.04
C GLU A 118 -13.57 4.68 0.67
N LEU A 119 -13.09 3.45 0.85
CA LEU A 119 -11.75 3.06 0.43
C LEU A 119 -11.60 3.20 -1.09
N LYS A 120 -12.58 2.75 -1.86
CA LYS A 120 -12.59 2.91 -3.32
C LYS A 120 -12.53 4.38 -3.72
N ASN A 121 -13.29 5.24 -3.05
CA ASN A 121 -13.33 6.67 -3.35
C ASN A 121 -11.97 7.33 -3.12
N ILE A 122 -11.32 7.04 -2.00
CA ILE A 122 -9.98 7.57 -1.71
C ILE A 122 -8.98 7.15 -2.78
N LEU A 123 -8.98 5.87 -3.16
CA LEU A 123 -8.04 5.34 -4.13
C LEU A 123 -8.32 5.84 -5.55
N ASN A 124 -9.58 6.00 -5.92
CA ASN A 124 -9.95 6.52 -7.24
C ASN A 124 -9.63 8.01 -7.36
N ASP A 125 -9.78 8.79 -6.29
CA ASP A 125 -9.47 10.22 -6.28
C ASP A 125 -7.96 10.47 -6.42
N THR A 126 -7.13 9.51 -6.02
CA THR A 126 -5.66 9.62 -6.10
C THR A 126 -5.06 8.94 -7.33
N ARG A 127 -5.88 8.44 -8.19
CA ARG A 127 -5.47 7.70 -9.39
C ARG A 127 -4.81 8.50 -10.53
#